data_f30ff73c8ee3e0178962ee4fd81cdeef
#
_entry.id   f30ff73c8ee3e0178962ee4fd81cdeef
#
_cell.length_a   1.000
_cell.length_b   1.000
_cell.length_c   1.000
_cell.angle_alpha   90.00
_cell.angle_beta   90.00
_cell.angle_gamma   90.00
#
_symmetry.space_group_name_H-M   'P 1'
#
loop_
_entity.id
_entity.type
_entity.pdbx_description
1 polymer ?
#
loop_
_entity_poly.entity_id
_entity_poly.type
_entity_poly.pdbx_seq_one_letter_code
_entity_poly.pdbx_strand_id
1 'polypeptide(L)'
;MLIPKVIHYCWFGRNPLPESSIKCINSWKKFFPDYEIKEWNEDNFDVNIIPYTREAYEAKKYAFVSDYARFWVLYHYGGLYFDTDVEVIKPMDDIIERGPFMGIEVEAQSYDYPLVAPGLGLAVIPGLKLYKDILDYYAPLHFILEDGAINQVTIVKHTTNVLIANGLKQTNKLQQVAGVWIYPSDYFNPLDSLTGKLMITANSRTIHWYMNSWSDKGKIYQYLSKFSHRIFGLTFNKFKNKFIK
;
A
#
# COMPACT_ATOMS: atom_id res chain seq x y z
N MET A 1 -8.35 18.55 -14.76
CA MET A 1 -7.20 18.89 -13.89
C MET A 1 -6.14 17.83 -14.10
N LEU A 2 -4.86 18.24 -14.16
CA LEU A 2 -3.74 17.29 -14.27
C LEU A 2 -3.32 16.82 -12.88
N ILE A 3 -2.80 15.59 -12.78
CA ILE A 3 -2.19 15.07 -11.57
C ILE A 3 -0.90 15.88 -11.31
N PRO A 4 -0.71 16.46 -10.12
CA PRO A 4 0.49 17.20 -9.78
C PRO A 4 1.77 16.36 -9.90
N LYS A 5 2.86 16.97 -10.37
CA LYS A 5 4.17 16.33 -10.50
C LYS A 5 4.91 16.28 -9.17
N VAL A 6 4.34 15.59 -8.19
CA VAL A 6 4.95 15.33 -6.89
C VAL A 6 4.73 13.88 -6.50
N ILE A 7 5.76 13.25 -5.96
CA ILE A 7 5.71 11.90 -5.39
C ILE A 7 5.83 12.05 -3.88
N HIS A 8 4.83 11.59 -3.17
CA HIS A 8 4.79 11.56 -1.72
C HIS A 8 5.16 10.20 -1.19
N TYR A 9 5.81 10.15 -0.05
CA TYR A 9 5.97 8.97 0.78
C TYR A 9 5.92 9.33 2.25
N CYS A 10 5.60 8.37 3.10
CA CYS A 10 5.56 8.54 4.55
C CYS A 10 6.72 7.78 5.21
N TRP A 11 7.39 8.45 6.18
CA TRP A 11 8.41 7.82 7.00
C TRP A 11 8.34 8.34 8.43
N PHE A 12 7.59 7.67 9.29
CA PHE A 12 7.41 8.03 10.69
C PHE A 12 8.36 7.26 11.61
N GLY A 13 8.55 7.75 12.84
CA GLY A 13 9.38 7.13 13.88
C GLY A 13 10.82 7.64 13.95
N ARG A 14 11.16 8.67 13.15
CA ARG A 14 12.47 9.39 13.18
C ARG A 14 13.70 8.50 12.98
N ASN A 15 13.52 7.27 12.48
CA ASN A 15 14.63 6.40 12.15
C ASN A 15 15.18 6.75 10.75
N PRO A 16 16.48 6.54 10.49
CA PRO A 16 17.01 6.74 9.16
C PRO A 16 16.38 5.76 8.16
N LEU A 17 16.19 6.21 6.92
CA LEU A 17 15.74 5.34 5.84
C LEU A 17 16.75 4.21 5.60
N PRO A 18 16.31 2.95 5.52
CA PRO A 18 17.19 1.84 5.20
C PRO A 18 17.68 1.94 3.75
N GLU A 19 18.84 1.34 3.47
CA GLU A 19 19.45 1.37 2.14
C GLU A 19 18.51 0.82 1.04
N SER A 20 17.70 -0.16 1.38
CA SER A 20 16.69 -0.72 0.48
C SER A 20 15.63 0.31 0.05
N SER A 21 15.15 1.14 0.99
CA SER A 21 14.19 2.20 0.70
C SER A 21 14.84 3.32 -0.13
N ILE A 22 16.11 3.64 0.14
CA ILE A 22 16.87 4.60 -0.67
C ILE A 22 16.99 4.12 -2.13
N LYS A 23 17.20 2.82 -2.36
CA LYS A 23 17.22 2.23 -3.71
C LYS A 23 15.88 2.39 -4.42
N CYS A 24 14.76 2.16 -3.73
CA CYS A 24 13.43 2.37 -4.29
C CYS A 24 13.21 3.85 -4.65
N ILE A 25 13.51 4.78 -3.75
CA ILE A 25 13.39 6.22 -3.98
C ILE A 25 14.29 6.68 -5.15
N ASN A 26 15.48 6.11 -5.31
CA ASN A 26 16.35 6.40 -6.45
C ASN A 26 15.75 5.90 -7.79
N SER A 27 14.96 4.82 -7.77
CA SER A 27 14.21 4.40 -8.96
C SER A 27 13.15 5.43 -9.35
N TRP A 28 12.49 6.08 -8.38
CA TRP A 28 11.52 7.14 -8.66
C TRP A 28 12.20 8.34 -9.33
N LYS A 29 13.35 8.81 -8.79
CA LYS A 29 14.15 9.89 -9.41
C LYS A 29 14.53 9.59 -10.85
N LYS A 30 14.82 8.32 -11.15
CA LYS A 30 15.19 7.88 -12.50
C LYS A 30 14.02 7.96 -13.49
N PHE A 31 12.82 7.50 -13.09
CA PHE A 31 11.67 7.41 -13.98
C PHE A 31 10.76 8.66 -13.94
N PHE A 32 10.94 9.52 -12.95
CA PHE A 32 10.20 10.77 -12.76
C PHE A 32 11.16 11.94 -12.50
N PRO A 33 12.06 12.26 -13.46
CA PRO A 33 13.12 13.26 -13.23
C PRO A 33 12.57 14.68 -12.97
N ASP A 34 11.35 14.99 -13.44
CA ASP A 34 10.70 16.28 -13.30
C ASP A 34 9.74 16.37 -12.10
N TYR A 35 9.70 15.33 -11.24
CA TYR A 35 8.82 15.31 -10.09
C TYR A 35 9.56 15.70 -8.82
N GLU A 36 8.91 16.51 -7.99
CA GLU A 36 9.32 16.69 -6.59
C GLU A 36 9.10 15.38 -5.83
N ILE A 37 10.06 14.99 -4.97
CA ILE A 37 9.87 13.87 -4.04
C ILE A 37 9.77 14.43 -2.64
N LYS A 38 8.62 14.20 -1.98
CA LYS A 38 8.29 14.79 -0.68
C LYS A 38 8.07 13.74 0.38
N GLU A 39 8.89 13.82 1.43
CA GLU A 39 8.72 13.02 2.65
C GLU A 39 7.65 13.63 3.57
N TRP A 40 6.85 12.75 4.15
CA TRP A 40 5.90 13.07 5.22
C TRP A 40 6.28 12.33 6.49
N ASN A 41 6.44 13.09 7.56
CA ASN A 41 6.85 12.61 8.88
C ASN A 41 6.24 13.51 9.97
N GLU A 42 6.68 13.38 11.22
CA GLU A 42 6.18 14.13 12.36
C GLU A 42 6.40 15.65 12.30
N ASP A 43 7.26 16.12 11.40
CA ASP A 43 7.55 17.57 11.28
C ASP A 43 6.54 18.29 10.37
N ASN A 44 5.80 17.54 9.54
CA ASN A 44 4.90 18.13 8.54
C ASN A 44 3.54 17.42 8.42
N PHE A 45 3.27 16.40 9.25
CA PHE A 45 1.99 15.72 9.39
C PHE A 45 1.60 15.59 10.87
N ASP A 46 0.41 16.04 11.22
CA ASP A 46 -0.12 15.88 12.59
C ASP A 46 -0.57 14.43 12.83
N VAL A 47 0.23 13.68 13.58
CA VAL A 47 -0.08 12.29 13.92
C VAL A 47 -1.29 12.16 14.87
N ASN A 48 -1.74 13.26 15.49
CA ASN A 48 -2.91 13.30 16.38
C ASN A 48 -4.21 13.67 15.65
N ILE A 49 -4.19 13.79 14.33
CA ILE A 49 -5.32 14.27 13.52
C ILE A 49 -6.62 13.46 13.71
N ILE A 50 -6.49 12.16 13.98
CA ILE A 50 -7.61 11.26 14.36
C ILE A 50 -7.13 10.27 15.46
N PRO A 51 -8.06 9.67 16.23
CA PRO A 51 -7.72 8.67 17.24
C PRO A 51 -6.84 7.54 16.71
N TYR A 52 -7.20 6.99 15.54
CA TYR A 52 -6.47 5.88 14.93
C TYR A 52 -4.97 6.17 14.71
N THR A 53 -4.62 7.32 14.14
CA THR A 53 -3.22 7.67 13.87
C THR A 53 -2.44 7.95 15.14
N ARG A 54 -3.05 8.65 16.12
CA ARG A 54 -2.45 8.90 17.43
C ARG A 54 -2.11 7.60 18.15
N GLU A 55 -3.08 6.72 18.27
CA GLU A 55 -2.93 5.43 18.98
C GLU A 55 -1.91 4.53 18.28
N ALA A 56 -1.91 4.50 16.95
CA ALA A 56 -0.90 3.76 16.16
C ALA A 56 0.51 4.33 16.37
N TYR A 57 0.64 5.65 16.45
CA TYR A 57 1.92 6.32 16.69
C TYR A 57 2.45 6.03 18.10
N GLU A 58 1.60 6.16 19.12
CA GLU A 58 1.92 5.84 20.52
C GLU A 58 2.34 4.36 20.69
N ALA A 59 1.68 3.46 19.95
CA ALA A 59 2.04 2.05 19.91
C ALA A 59 3.28 1.74 19.05
N LYS A 60 3.93 2.76 18.46
CA LYS A 60 5.08 2.64 17.53
C LYS A 60 4.79 1.78 16.30
N LYS A 61 3.54 1.74 15.87
CA LYS A 61 3.09 1.04 14.67
C LYS A 61 2.95 2.03 13.50
N TYR A 62 4.08 2.61 13.09
CA TYR A 62 4.17 3.74 12.17
C TYR A 62 3.59 3.49 10.77
N ALA A 63 3.58 2.24 10.30
CA ALA A 63 2.94 1.90 9.04
C ALA A 63 1.43 2.20 9.04
N PHE A 64 0.76 2.00 10.19
CA PHE A 64 -0.67 2.33 10.33
C PHE A 64 -0.93 3.84 10.37
N VAL A 65 0.03 4.64 10.84
CA VAL A 65 -0.02 6.11 10.66
C VAL A 65 0.05 6.47 9.18
N SER A 66 0.97 5.85 8.43
CA SER A 66 1.14 6.04 6.99
C SER A 66 -0.12 5.65 6.21
N ASP A 67 -0.91 4.69 6.70
CA ASP A 67 -2.13 4.23 6.06
C ASP A 67 -3.19 5.34 5.92
N TYR A 68 -3.37 6.15 6.93
CA TYR A 68 -4.23 7.33 6.85
C TYR A 68 -3.53 8.50 6.17
N ALA A 69 -2.28 8.77 6.54
CA ALA A 69 -1.53 9.93 6.05
C ALA A 69 -1.45 9.98 4.51
N ARG A 70 -1.25 8.83 3.83
CA ARG A 70 -1.20 8.78 2.35
C ARG A 70 -2.47 9.29 1.69
N PHE A 71 -3.64 8.96 2.22
CA PHE A 71 -4.92 9.45 1.69
C PHE A 71 -5.16 10.91 2.03
N TRP A 72 -4.79 11.34 3.24
CA TRP A 72 -4.87 12.74 3.65
C TRP A 72 -4.01 13.63 2.75
N VAL A 73 -2.74 13.25 2.56
CA VAL A 73 -1.80 13.98 1.71
C VAL A 73 -2.32 14.07 0.28
N LEU A 74 -2.72 12.95 -0.30
CA LEU A 74 -3.20 12.90 -1.67
C LEU A 74 -4.52 13.63 -1.88
N TYR A 75 -5.42 13.62 -0.88
CA TYR A 75 -6.65 14.41 -0.94
C TYR A 75 -6.37 15.92 -0.99
N HIS A 76 -5.40 16.40 -0.20
CA HIS A 76 -5.11 17.83 -0.11
C HIS A 76 -4.21 18.34 -1.23
N TYR A 77 -3.22 17.55 -1.63
CA TYR A 77 -2.16 17.98 -2.55
C TYR A 77 -2.21 17.30 -3.92
N GLY A 78 -2.91 16.18 -4.06
CA GLY A 78 -2.83 15.35 -5.26
C GLY A 78 -1.43 14.75 -5.44
N GLY A 79 -1.12 14.31 -6.66
CA GLY A 79 0.18 13.73 -7.00
C GLY A 79 0.19 12.20 -6.94
N LEU A 80 1.38 11.64 -6.82
CA LEU A 80 1.64 10.21 -6.70
C LEU A 80 2.00 9.86 -5.25
N TYR A 81 1.76 8.62 -4.85
CA TYR A 81 2.24 8.06 -3.59
C TYR A 81 2.79 6.66 -3.83
N PHE A 82 3.95 6.37 -3.25
CA PHE A 82 4.52 5.04 -3.16
C PHE A 82 4.93 4.72 -1.72
N ASP A 83 4.77 3.47 -1.30
CA ASP A 83 5.43 2.98 -0.10
C ASP A 83 6.96 2.91 -0.34
N THR A 84 7.74 3.08 0.73
CA THR A 84 9.22 3.19 0.63
C THR A 84 9.92 1.91 0.15
N ASP A 85 9.18 0.83 -0.05
CA ASP A 85 9.64 -0.44 -0.59
C ASP A 85 9.06 -0.75 -1.98
N VAL A 86 8.54 0.26 -2.67
CA VAL A 86 8.10 0.17 -4.06
C VAL A 86 9.21 0.65 -5.00
N GLU A 87 9.69 -0.23 -5.86
CA GLU A 87 10.63 0.09 -6.94
C GLU A 87 9.87 0.34 -8.24
N VAL A 88 10.12 1.47 -8.89
CA VAL A 88 9.62 1.75 -10.25
C VAL A 88 10.60 1.14 -11.26
N ILE A 89 10.08 0.34 -12.20
CA ILE A 89 10.90 -0.40 -13.17
C ILE A 89 10.66 0.01 -14.62
N LYS A 90 9.60 0.77 -14.89
CA LYS A 90 9.27 1.30 -16.23
C LYS A 90 8.58 2.67 -16.13
N PRO A 91 8.59 3.48 -17.21
CA PRO A 91 7.79 4.71 -17.30
C PRO A 91 6.30 4.44 -17.05
N MET A 92 5.61 5.45 -16.48
CA MET A 92 4.19 5.36 -16.12
C MET A 92 3.34 6.47 -16.75
N ASP A 93 3.88 7.19 -17.75
CA ASP A 93 3.20 8.32 -18.38
C ASP A 93 1.83 7.92 -18.93
N ASP A 94 1.75 6.78 -19.61
CA ASP A 94 0.51 6.22 -20.17
C ASP A 94 -0.58 5.94 -19.11
N ILE A 95 -0.16 5.60 -17.89
CA ILE A 95 -1.06 5.35 -16.75
C ILE A 95 -1.50 6.67 -16.13
N ILE A 96 -0.56 7.59 -15.90
CA ILE A 96 -0.80 8.90 -15.28
C ILE A 96 -1.68 9.77 -16.19
N GLU A 97 -1.44 9.78 -17.50
CA GLU A 97 -2.25 10.50 -18.48
C GLU A 97 -3.71 10.02 -18.53
N ARG A 98 -3.95 8.74 -18.23
CA ARG A 98 -5.31 8.20 -18.14
C ARG A 98 -6.09 8.76 -16.95
N GLY A 99 -5.41 9.21 -15.92
CA GLY A 99 -5.99 9.84 -14.72
C GLY A 99 -5.72 9.09 -13.41
N PRO A 100 -6.47 9.39 -12.36
CA PRO A 100 -6.31 8.78 -11.04
C PRO A 100 -6.30 7.25 -11.08
N PHE A 101 -5.39 6.61 -10.31
CA PHE A 101 -5.28 5.15 -10.32
C PHE A 101 -4.90 4.55 -8.95
N MET A 102 -5.21 3.26 -8.80
CA MET A 102 -4.77 2.34 -7.75
C MET A 102 -4.46 0.98 -8.36
N GLY A 103 -3.70 0.15 -7.64
CA GLY A 103 -3.36 -1.22 -8.04
C GLY A 103 -4.06 -2.30 -7.24
N ILE A 104 -4.31 -3.44 -7.89
CA ILE A 104 -4.79 -4.66 -7.24
C ILE A 104 -3.60 -5.46 -6.71
N GLU A 105 -3.73 -5.97 -5.49
CA GLU A 105 -2.91 -7.03 -4.92
C GLU A 105 -3.72 -8.34 -4.92
N VAL A 106 -3.12 -9.41 -5.44
CA VAL A 106 -3.68 -10.75 -5.37
C VAL A 106 -2.96 -11.51 -4.27
N GLU A 107 -3.52 -11.50 -3.07
CA GLU A 107 -3.09 -12.41 -2.02
C GLU A 107 -3.84 -13.74 -2.17
N ALA A 108 -3.17 -14.72 -2.73
CA ALA A 108 -3.74 -16.03 -3.07
C ALA A 108 -4.27 -16.84 -1.87
N GLN A 109 -4.15 -16.35 -0.63
CA GLN A 109 -4.46 -17.17 0.56
C GLN A 109 -5.30 -16.51 1.66
N SER A 110 -5.41 -15.20 1.67
CA SER A 110 -6.11 -14.50 2.76
C SER A 110 -7.55 -14.15 2.43
N TYR A 111 -7.89 -14.06 1.14
CA TYR A 111 -9.21 -13.64 0.67
C TYR A 111 -9.59 -14.39 -0.61
N ASP A 112 -10.88 -14.71 -0.75
CA ASP A 112 -11.43 -15.38 -1.94
C ASP A 112 -11.47 -14.45 -3.17
N TYR A 113 -11.00 -13.21 -3.06
CA TYR A 113 -11.08 -12.20 -4.11
C TYR A 113 -9.91 -11.19 -4.04
N PRO A 114 -9.56 -10.58 -5.20
CA PRO A 114 -8.51 -9.56 -5.26
C PRO A 114 -8.85 -8.33 -4.43
N LEU A 115 -7.84 -7.75 -3.77
CA LEU A 115 -7.95 -6.55 -2.97
C LEU A 115 -7.20 -5.39 -3.65
N VAL A 116 -7.62 -4.15 -3.37
CA VAL A 116 -6.90 -2.95 -3.82
C VAL A 116 -5.91 -2.53 -2.75
N ALA A 117 -4.62 -2.48 -3.11
CA ALA A 117 -3.53 -2.17 -2.20
C ALA A 117 -2.94 -0.76 -2.46
N PRO A 118 -3.24 0.22 -1.61
CA PRO A 118 -2.78 1.60 -1.79
C PRO A 118 -1.26 1.78 -1.69
N GLY A 119 -0.55 0.82 -1.11
CA GLY A 119 0.92 0.88 -0.99
C GLY A 119 1.67 0.68 -2.31
N LEU A 120 1.06 -0.01 -3.29
CA LEU A 120 1.68 -0.37 -4.57
C LEU A 120 1.97 0.82 -5.48
N GLY A 121 1.20 1.90 -5.32
CA GLY A 121 1.22 3.12 -6.09
C GLY A 121 -0.18 3.69 -6.27
N LEU A 122 -0.29 4.98 -6.02
CA LEU A 122 -1.51 5.77 -6.15
C LEU A 122 -1.19 7.01 -6.98
N ALA A 123 -2.17 7.50 -7.74
CA ALA A 123 -2.11 8.85 -8.29
C ALA A 123 -3.50 9.47 -8.28
N VAL A 124 -3.55 10.77 -7.98
CA VAL A 124 -4.83 11.48 -7.87
C VAL A 124 -4.70 12.99 -8.11
N ILE A 125 -5.78 13.60 -8.56
CA ILE A 125 -5.97 15.05 -8.48
C ILE A 125 -6.46 15.43 -7.07
N PRO A 126 -6.09 16.59 -6.51
CA PRO A 126 -6.54 17.00 -5.18
C PRO A 126 -8.06 17.11 -5.11
N GLY A 127 -8.62 16.83 -3.93
CA GLY A 127 -10.05 16.97 -3.65
C GLY A 127 -10.94 15.86 -4.23
N LEU A 128 -10.39 14.73 -4.71
CA LEU A 128 -11.20 13.65 -5.26
C LEU A 128 -12.10 13.04 -4.19
N LYS A 129 -13.41 12.98 -4.45
CA LYS A 129 -14.44 12.55 -3.48
C LYS A 129 -14.15 11.18 -2.88
N LEU A 130 -13.71 10.20 -3.67
CA LEU A 130 -13.39 8.86 -3.17
C LEU A 130 -12.35 8.88 -2.03
N TYR A 131 -11.34 9.77 -2.13
CA TYR A 131 -10.33 9.91 -1.07
C TYR A 131 -10.92 10.54 0.19
N LYS A 132 -11.87 11.48 0.03
CA LYS A 132 -12.64 12.01 1.17
C LYS A 132 -13.46 10.90 1.84
N ASP A 133 -14.12 10.06 1.06
CA ASP A 133 -14.92 8.94 1.59
C ASP A 133 -14.04 7.94 2.38
N ILE A 134 -12.79 7.70 1.92
CA ILE A 134 -11.82 6.88 2.65
C ILE A 134 -11.40 7.55 3.96
N LEU A 135 -11.11 8.85 3.94
CA LEU A 135 -10.77 9.61 5.15
C LEU A 135 -11.92 9.63 6.17
N ASP A 136 -13.15 9.82 5.70
CA ASP A 136 -14.35 9.80 6.55
C ASP A 136 -14.60 8.39 7.13
N TYR A 137 -14.30 7.34 6.39
CA TYR A 137 -14.33 5.97 6.88
C TYR A 137 -13.34 5.74 8.02
N TYR A 138 -12.13 6.34 7.94
CA TYR A 138 -11.12 6.24 9.00
C TYR A 138 -11.42 7.08 10.24
N ALA A 139 -12.15 8.20 10.10
CA ALA A 139 -12.35 9.17 11.16
C ALA A 139 -12.87 8.58 12.49
N PRO A 140 -13.85 7.64 12.52
CA PRO A 140 -14.34 7.01 13.75
C PRO A 140 -13.51 5.79 14.18
N LEU A 141 -12.47 5.37 13.45
CA LEU A 141 -11.73 4.18 13.78
C LEU A 141 -10.77 4.41 14.96
N HIS A 142 -10.57 3.36 15.72
CA HIS A 142 -9.55 3.25 16.75
C HIS A 142 -8.52 2.19 16.36
N PHE A 143 -7.24 2.46 16.62
CA PHE A 143 -6.17 1.48 16.46
C PHE A 143 -6.11 0.52 17.66
N ILE A 144 -6.41 1.04 18.86
CA ILE A 144 -6.58 0.23 20.07
C ILE A 144 -8.09 0.01 20.28
N LEU A 145 -8.52 -1.24 20.28
CA LEU A 145 -9.91 -1.63 20.50
C LEU A 145 -10.30 -1.50 21.99
N GLU A 146 -11.60 -1.53 22.29
CA GLU A 146 -12.11 -1.41 23.66
C GLU A 146 -11.58 -2.47 24.64
N ASP A 147 -11.22 -3.65 24.13
CA ASP A 147 -10.60 -4.73 24.89
C ASP A 147 -9.07 -4.60 25.03
N GLY A 148 -8.49 -3.51 24.53
CA GLY A 148 -7.05 -3.25 24.50
C GLY A 148 -6.28 -3.96 23.38
N ALA A 149 -6.93 -4.73 22.53
CA ALA A 149 -6.30 -5.40 21.41
C ALA A 149 -5.98 -4.39 20.27
N ILE A 150 -4.94 -4.70 19.49
CA ILE A 150 -4.61 -3.93 18.31
C ILE A 150 -5.56 -4.28 17.16
N ASN A 151 -6.14 -3.25 16.54
CA ASN A 151 -6.87 -3.39 15.29
C ASN A 151 -5.90 -3.74 14.15
N GLN A 152 -5.88 -5.00 13.76
CA GLN A 152 -4.98 -5.52 12.71
C GLN A 152 -5.57 -5.47 11.31
N VAL A 153 -6.75 -4.85 11.13
CA VAL A 153 -7.34 -4.70 9.79
C VAL A 153 -6.45 -3.81 8.95
N THR A 154 -5.96 -4.35 7.83
CA THR A 154 -5.02 -3.65 6.95
C THR A 154 -5.70 -2.59 6.12
N ILE A 155 -4.92 -1.59 5.70
CA ILE A 155 -5.38 -0.56 4.76
C ILE A 155 -5.95 -1.16 3.46
N VAL A 156 -5.39 -2.27 3.01
CA VAL A 156 -5.85 -3.01 1.83
C VAL A 156 -7.32 -3.42 1.98
N LYS A 157 -7.68 -3.94 3.15
CA LYS A 157 -9.07 -4.31 3.46
C LYS A 157 -9.97 -3.08 3.61
N HIS A 158 -9.54 -2.06 4.35
CA HIS A 158 -10.29 -0.82 4.53
C HIS A 158 -10.57 -0.14 3.19
N THR A 159 -9.55 0.05 2.35
CA THR A 159 -9.69 0.66 1.03
C THR A 159 -10.62 -0.14 0.14
N THR A 160 -10.44 -1.47 0.09
CA THR A 160 -11.28 -2.35 -0.73
C THR A 160 -12.75 -2.27 -0.32
N ASN A 161 -13.06 -2.23 0.99
CA ASN A 161 -14.44 -2.09 1.47
C ASN A 161 -15.08 -0.79 0.99
N VAL A 162 -14.37 0.34 1.06
CA VAL A 162 -14.88 1.63 0.55
C VAL A 162 -15.09 1.57 -0.96
N LEU A 163 -14.16 0.96 -1.70
CA LEU A 163 -14.28 0.80 -3.15
C LEU A 163 -15.46 -0.12 -3.54
N ILE A 164 -15.72 -1.20 -2.79
CA ILE A 164 -16.88 -2.08 -2.99
C ILE A 164 -18.18 -1.29 -2.82
N ALA A 165 -18.28 -0.45 -1.77
CA ALA A 165 -19.42 0.43 -1.57
C ALA A 165 -19.62 1.44 -2.71
N ASN A 166 -18.54 1.74 -3.46
CA ASN A 166 -18.56 2.60 -4.66
C ASN A 166 -18.60 1.82 -5.98
N GLY A 167 -18.92 0.51 -5.96
CA GLY A 167 -19.18 -0.30 -7.16
C GLY A 167 -17.98 -1.09 -7.70
N LEU A 168 -16.90 -1.28 -6.91
CA LEU A 168 -15.79 -2.16 -7.30
C LEU A 168 -16.29 -3.59 -7.52
N LYS A 169 -16.00 -4.13 -8.70
CA LYS A 169 -16.15 -5.54 -8.99
C LYS A 169 -14.89 -6.29 -8.53
N GLN A 170 -15.08 -7.35 -7.76
CA GLN A 170 -13.97 -8.13 -7.18
C GLN A 170 -13.32 -9.06 -8.22
N THR A 171 -12.73 -8.45 -9.24
CA THR A 171 -12.04 -9.14 -10.33
C THR A 171 -10.67 -8.52 -10.56
N ASN A 172 -9.69 -9.32 -10.97
CA ASN A 172 -8.37 -8.83 -11.37
C ASN A 172 -8.38 -8.31 -12.82
N LYS A 173 -9.28 -7.35 -13.10
CA LYS A 173 -9.42 -6.72 -14.42
C LYS A 173 -9.40 -5.21 -14.29
N LEU A 174 -8.91 -4.54 -15.33
CA LEU A 174 -8.97 -3.08 -15.40
C LEU A 174 -10.42 -2.61 -15.33
N GLN A 175 -10.72 -1.70 -14.42
CA GLN A 175 -12.02 -1.09 -14.22
C GLN A 175 -11.89 0.33 -13.67
N GLN A 176 -12.98 1.09 -13.71
CA GLN A 176 -13.01 2.42 -13.11
C GLN A 176 -14.07 2.47 -12.01
N VAL A 177 -13.69 3.04 -10.85
CA VAL A 177 -14.54 3.17 -9.67
C VAL A 177 -14.45 4.60 -9.15
N ALA A 178 -15.57 5.30 -9.08
CA ALA A 178 -15.63 6.69 -8.58
C ALA A 178 -14.54 7.63 -9.14
N GLY A 179 -14.23 7.49 -10.44
CA GLY A 179 -13.23 8.31 -11.14
C GLY A 179 -11.78 7.81 -11.03
N VAL A 180 -11.53 6.69 -10.34
CA VAL A 180 -10.21 6.08 -10.18
C VAL A 180 -10.11 4.80 -11.01
N TRP A 181 -9.03 4.65 -11.79
CA TRP A 181 -8.71 3.43 -12.51
C TRP A 181 -8.08 2.41 -11.58
N ILE A 182 -8.68 1.22 -11.51
CA ILE A 182 -8.16 0.10 -10.71
C ILE A 182 -7.47 -0.86 -11.68
N TYR A 183 -6.14 -0.92 -11.58
CA TYR A 183 -5.31 -1.73 -12.48
C TYR A 183 -5.14 -3.16 -11.95
N PRO A 184 -5.10 -4.16 -12.86
CA PRO A 184 -4.77 -5.55 -12.52
C PRO A 184 -3.41 -5.67 -11.82
N SER A 185 -3.24 -6.73 -11.05
CA SER A 185 -2.06 -6.95 -10.20
C SER A 185 -0.74 -7.01 -10.98
N ASP A 186 -0.74 -7.45 -12.24
CA ASP A 186 0.47 -7.53 -13.07
C ASP A 186 1.09 -6.16 -13.40
N TYR A 187 0.35 -5.04 -13.19
CA TYR A 187 0.87 -3.69 -13.36
C TYR A 187 1.77 -3.25 -12.20
N PHE A 188 1.36 -3.49 -10.95
CA PHE A 188 2.02 -2.91 -9.78
C PHE A 188 2.45 -3.95 -8.74
N ASN A 189 1.99 -5.20 -8.87
CA ASN A 189 2.28 -6.28 -7.93
C ASN A 189 2.72 -7.58 -8.61
N PRO A 190 3.83 -7.57 -9.41
CA PRO A 190 4.35 -8.76 -10.06
C PRO A 190 5.06 -9.74 -9.09
N LEU A 191 5.33 -9.33 -7.84
CA LEU A 191 5.96 -10.15 -6.81
C LEU A 191 4.90 -10.83 -5.94
N ASP A 192 4.85 -12.14 -5.96
CA ASP A 192 4.06 -12.93 -5.02
C ASP A 192 4.71 -12.86 -3.62
N SER A 193 4.04 -12.21 -2.68
CA SER A 193 4.56 -11.97 -1.32
C SER A 193 4.78 -13.25 -0.52
N LEU A 194 4.03 -14.32 -0.83
CA LEU A 194 4.09 -15.61 -0.13
C LEU A 194 5.22 -16.48 -0.64
N THR A 195 5.30 -16.66 -1.96
CA THR A 195 6.30 -17.53 -2.58
C THR A 195 7.59 -16.79 -2.88
N GLY A 196 7.56 -15.46 -2.95
CA GLY A 196 8.66 -14.62 -3.41
C GLY A 196 8.96 -14.81 -4.91
N LYS A 197 8.02 -15.37 -5.70
CA LYS A 197 8.17 -15.50 -7.14
C LYS A 197 7.87 -14.16 -7.81
N LEU A 198 8.82 -13.69 -8.62
CA LEU A 198 8.68 -12.46 -9.40
C LEU A 198 8.23 -12.79 -10.83
N MET A 199 7.08 -12.26 -11.25
CA MET A 199 6.46 -12.50 -12.55
C MET A 199 6.27 -11.17 -13.31
N ILE A 200 7.37 -10.62 -13.84
CA ILE A 200 7.33 -9.38 -14.63
C ILE A 200 6.68 -9.64 -15.98
N THR A 201 5.72 -8.78 -16.36
CA THR A 201 5.04 -8.79 -17.66
C THR A 201 5.38 -7.51 -18.45
N ALA A 202 4.84 -7.40 -19.67
CA ALA A 202 4.91 -6.15 -20.43
C ALA A 202 4.22 -4.99 -19.71
N ASN A 203 3.21 -5.28 -18.90
CA ASN A 203 2.42 -4.30 -18.16
C ASN A 203 3.09 -3.81 -16.87
N SER A 204 4.01 -4.59 -16.27
CA SER A 204 4.58 -4.27 -14.96
C SER A 204 5.32 -2.93 -14.97
N ARG A 205 4.96 -2.08 -14.01
CA ARG A 205 5.50 -0.72 -13.81
C ARG A 205 6.27 -0.59 -12.52
N THR A 206 5.82 -1.27 -11.47
CA THR A 206 6.45 -1.26 -10.15
C THR A 206 6.62 -2.67 -9.61
N ILE A 207 7.49 -2.81 -8.60
CA ILE A 207 7.63 -4.01 -7.77
C ILE A 207 7.52 -3.57 -6.31
N HIS A 208 6.56 -4.13 -5.59
CA HIS A 208 6.47 -3.98 -4.13
C HIS A 208 7.29 -5.11 -3.48
N TRP A 209 8.35 -4.74 -2.76
CA TRP A 209 9.32 -5.70 -2.23
C TRP A 209 8.88 -6.37 -0.92
N TYR A 210 7.77 -5.92 -0.31
CA TYR A 210 7.23 -6.46 0.94
C TYR A 210 8.30 -6.57 2.03
N MET A 211 8.98 -5.46 2.30
CA MET A 211 10.06 -5.42 3.32
C MET A 211 9.51 -5.57 4.73
N ASN A 212 8.17 -5.49 4.90
CA ASN A 212 7.45 -5.76 6.15
C ASN A 212 8.05 -5.03 7.35
N SER A 213 8.40 -3.75 7.20
CA SER A 213 8.96 -2.90 8.26
C SER A 213 8.03 -2.79 9.49
N TRP A 214 6.75 -3.12 9.33
CA TRP A 214 5.71 -3.14 10.35
C TRP A 214 5.59 -4.48 11.10
N SER A 215 6.25 -5.55 10.61
CA SER A 215 6.13 -6.90 11.17
C SER A 215 7.21 -7.17 12.20
N ASP A 216 6.81 -7.58 13.40
CA ASP A 216 7.72 -8.01 14.47
C ASP A 216 8.39 -9.37 14.17
N LYS A 217 8.04 -10.02 13.06
CA LYS A 217 8.61 -11.31 12.65
C LYS A 217 10.02 -11.11 12.09
N GLY A 218 11.02 -11.73 12.68
CA GLY A 218 12.41 -11.65 12.26
C GLY A 218 12.63 -12.03 10.79
N LYS A 219 13.61 -11.42 10.13
CA LYS A 219 13.97 -11.66 8.71
C LYS A 219 14.16 -13.14 8.38
N ILE A 220 14.73 -13.92 9.30
CA ILE A 220 14.94 -15.37 9.14
C ILE A 220 13.60 -16.11 9.02
N TYR A 221 12.61 -15.77 9.85
CA TYR A 221 11.27 -16.38 9.77
C TYR A 221 10.58 -16.06 8.44
N GLN A 222 10.68 -14.83 7.96
CA GLN A 222 10.14 -14.43 6.66
C GLN A 222 10.80 -15.20 5.52
N TYR A 223 12.14 -15.36 5.55
CA TYR A 223 12.89 -16.14 4.55
C TYR A 223 12.46 -17.62 4.56
N LEU A 224 12.42 -18.24 5.73
CA LEU A 224 11.99 -19.64 5.89
C LEU A 224 10.55 -19.85 5.46
N SER A 225 9.65 -18.91 5.76
CA SER A 225 8.27 -18.94 5.31
C SER A 225 8.16 -18.91 3.79
N LYS A 226 8.85 -17.97 3.11
CA LYS A 226 8.88 -17.90 1.64
C LYS A 226 9.47 -19.16 1.01
N PHE A 227 10.54 -19.70 1.59
CA PHE A 227 11.16 -20.94 1.13
C PHE A 227 10.22 -22.15 1.26
N SER A 228 9.52 -22.29 2.38
CA SER A 228 8.56 -23.37 2.59
C SER A 228 7.37 -23.28 1.61
N HIS A 229 6.86 -22.08 1.33
CA HIS A 229 5.79 -21.89 0.34
C HIS A 229 6.23 -22.20 -1.09
N ARG A 230 7.50 -21.93 -1.44
CA ARG A 230 8.04 -22.31 -2.75
C ARG A 230 8.08 -23.82 -2.96
N ILE A 231 8.39 -24.58 -1.93
CA ILE A 231 8.54 -26.06 -2.02
C ILE A 231 7.20 -26.77 -1.86
N PHE A 232 6.40 -26.36 -0.87
CA PHE A 232 5.21 -27.11 -0.45
C PHE A 232 3.89 -26.48 -0.92
N GLY A 233 3.93 -25.32 -1.60
CA GLY A 233 2.76 -24.62 -2.09
C GLY A 233 1.75 -24.27 -0.98
N LEU A 234 0.50 -24.02 -1.39
CA LEU A 234 -0.58 -23.58 -0.51
C LEU A 234 -1.04 -24.62 0.53
N THR A 235 -0.70 -25.88 0.32
CA THR A 235 -1.07 -27.00 1.22
C THR A 235 -0.42 -26.87 2.59
N PHE A 236 0.73 -26.23 2.69
CA PHE A 236 1.47 -26.09 3.95
C PHE A 236 0.73 -25.23 4.99
N ASN A 237 0.03 -24.18 4.58
CA ASN A 237 -0.73 -23.35 5.51
C ASN A 237 -1.98 -24.04 6.05
N LYS A 238 -2.64 -24.87 5.24
CA LYS A 238 -3.75 -25.71 5.72
C LYS A 238 -3.28 -26.71 6.77
N PHE A 239 -2.05 -27.22 6.62
CA PHE A 239 -1.44 -28.15 7.58
C PHE A 239 -1.05 -27.43 8.88
N LYS A 240 -0.40 -26.26 8.79
CA LYS A 240 0.06 -25.46 9.93
C LYS A 240 -1.11 -25.02 10.83
N ASN A 241 -2.20 -24.52 10.23
CA ASN A 241 -3.40 -24.09 10.98
C ASN A 241 -4.18 -25.23 11.64
N LYS A 242 -3.89 -26.48 11.27
CA LYS A 242 -4.53 -27.67 11.84
C LYS A 242 -3.78 -28.24 13.07
N PHE A 243 -2.50 -27.88 13.24
CA PHE A 243 -1.59 -28.44 14.24
C PHE A 243 -1.01 -27.43 15.23
N ILE A 244 -1.26 -26.12 15.05
CA ILE A 244 -0.85 -25.07 15.99
C ILE A 244 -2.13 -24.33 16.41
N LYS A 245 -2.80 -24.92 17.40
CA LYS A 245 -3.78 -24.24 18.25
C LYS A 245 -3.09 -23.87 19.53
#